data_43769d7d0e55ef2f97cfc4ad770ac7b9
#
_entry.id   43769d7d0e55ef2f97cfc4ad770ac7b9
#
_cell.length_a   1.000
_cell.length_b   1.000
_cell.length_c   1.000
_cell.angle_alpha   90.00
_cell.angle_beta   90.00
_cell.angle_gamma   90.00
#
_symmetry.space_group_name_H-M   'P 1'
#
loop_
_entity.id
_entity.type
_entity.pdbx_description
1 polymer ?
#
loop_
_entity_poly.entity_id
_entity_poly.type
_entity_poly.pdbx_seq_one_letter_code
_entity_poly.pdbx_strand_id
1 'polypeptide(L)'
;GKRCFNDIDVFDLENNFWTKPTCHGDGPSPRNAHSVTNVGSVLYMFGGHSGSKHLNDLHSYNVETSTWTQIDTCGPPPPGLRGHTASAIGSKIFFFGGYDGRGRSSMVFTLNLDGNEWEHPKLAMEDAPAGRQRHTACLVGSKRLYILGGFDGYKWLNDIHVLDVGLLEESALTTKS
;
A
#
# COMPACT_ATOMS: atom_id res chain seq x y z
N GLY A 1 5.98 0.11 21.81
CA GLY A 1 5.50 -1.19 22.17
C GLY A 1 6.46 -2.31 21.78
N LYS A 2 6.48 -3.35 22.60
CA LYS A 2 7.35 -4.53 22.39
C LYS A 2 6.65 -5.66 21.62
N ARG A 3 5.38 -5.47 21.18
CA ARG A 3 4.58 -6.53 20.56
C ARG A 3 3.84 -5.99 19.34
N CYS A 4 3.86 -6.76 18.24
CA CYS A 4 2.99 -6.55 17.10
C CYS A 4 1.67 -7.33 17.30
N PHE A 5 0.61 -6.88 16.65
CA PHE A 5 -0.72 -7.45 16.69
C PHE A 5 -1.15 -7.87 15.29
N ASN A 6 -2.15 -8.74 15.20
CA ASN A 6 -2.79 -9.17 13.96
C ASN A 6 -4.32 -9.26 14.08
N ASP A 7 -4.86 -8.63 15.14
CA ASP A 7 -6.31 -8.53 15.34
C ASP A 7 -6.91 -7.39 14.53
N ILE A 8 -8.22 -7.44 14.35
CA ILE A 8 -9.04 -6.37 13.77
C ILE A 8 -9.97 -5.86 14.85
N ASP A 9 -9.99 -4.55 15.01
CA ASP A 9 -10.98 -3.83 15.78
C ASP A 9 -11.77 -2.92 14.82
N VAL A 10 -13.09 -2.91 14.93
CA VAL A 10 -14.00 -2.11 14.12
C VAL A 10 -14.67 -1.08 15.01
N PHE A 11 -14.59 0.19 14.61
CA PHE A 11 -15.33 1.27 15.24
C PHE A 11 -16.58 1.59 14.44
N ASP A 12 -17.74 1.41 15.08
CA ASP A 12 -19.02 1.78 14.52
C ASP A 12 -19.22 3.30 14.66
N LEU A 13 -19.31 4.01 13.54
CA LEU A 13 -19.45 5.46 13.51
C LEU A 13 -20.86 5.96 13.88
N GLU A 14 -21.87 5.13 13.72
CA GLU A 14 -23.27 5.50 14.05
C GLU A 14 -23.52 5.36 15.55
N ASN A 15 -23.05 4.25 16.12
CA ASN A 15 -23.33 3.88 17.50
C ASN A 15 -22.17 4.19 18.47
N ASN A 16 -21.03 4.65 17.94
CA ASN A 16 -19.83 5.05 18.70
C ASN A 16 -19.29 3.96 19.64
N PHE A 17 -19.21 2.72 19.18
CA PHE A 17 -18.61 1.63 19.96
C PHE A 17 -17.64 0.77 19.14
N TRP A 18 -16.74 0.08 19.84
CA TRP A 18 -15.79 -0.84 19.25
C TRP A 18 -16.32 -2.26 19.28
N THR A 19 -16.07 -3.00 18.19
CA THR A 19 -16.34 -4.43 18.08
C THR A 19 -15.12 -5.18 17.61
N LYS A 20 -15.07 -6.47 17.94
CA LYS A 20 -14.10 -7.41 17.40
C LYS A 20 -14.83 -8.46 16.56
N PRO A 21 -14.69 -8.45 15.24
CA PRO A 21 -15.28 -9.47 14.39
C PRO A 21 -14.61 -10.83 14.65
N THR A 22 -15.39 -11.89 14.54
CA THR A 22 -14.83 -13.24 14.46
C THR A 22 -14.27 -13.43 13.05
N CYS A 23 -12.94 -13.44 12.93
CA CYS A 23 -12.28 -13.58 11.64
C CYS A 23 -12.13 -15.06 11.28
N HIS A 24 -12.28 -15.35 9.98
CA HIS A 24 -12.10 -16.66 9.37
C HIS A 24 -10.89 -16.64 8.43
N GLY A 25 -10.42 -17.83 8.01
CA GLY A 25 -9.31 -17.99 7.09
C GLY A 25 -7.94 -17.71 7.70
N ASP A 26 -6.90 -17.79 6.85
CA ASP A 26 -5.51 -17.62 7.27
C ASP A 26 -5.12 -16.13 7.27
N GLY A 27 -5.25 -15.51 8.41
CA GLY A 27 -4.88 -14.12 8.60
C GLY A 27 -3.38 -13.89 8.59
N PRO A 28 -2.96 -12.60 8.41
CA PRO A 28 -1.56 -12.23 8.40
C PRO A 28 -0.88 -12.43 9.75
N SER A 29 0.44 -12.63 9.72
CA SER A 29 1.25 -12.63 10.95
C SER A 29 1.22 -11.25 11.64
N PRO A 30 1.42 -11.18 12.98
CA PRO A 30 1.53 -9.91 13.69
C PRO A 30 2.59 -9.00 13.08
N ARG A 31 2.24 -7.74 12.81
CA ARG A 31 3.11 -6.78 12.11
C ARG A 31 2.81 -5.34 12.43
N ASN A 32 3.74 -4.46 12.09
CA ASN A 32 3.57 -3.01 12.16
C ASN A 32 3.99 -2.34 10.85
N ALA A 33 3.61 -1.08 10.66
CA ALA A 33 3.97 -0.25 9.51
C ALA A 33 3.67 -0.89 8.13
N HIS A 34 2.66 -1.77 8.07
CA HIS A 34 2.03 -2.23 6.85
C HIS A 34 1.10 -1.16 6.30
N SER A 35 0.66 -1.32 5.06
CA SER A 35 -0.44 -0.53 4.50
C SER A 35 -1.72 -1.35 4.43
N VAL A 36 -2.86 -0.66 4.55
CA VAL A 36 -4.18 -1.22 4.24
C VAL A 36 -4.91 -0.21 3.36
N THR A 37 -5.52 -0.69 2.29
CA THR A 37 -6.40 0.11 1.44
C THR A 37 -7.64 -0.69 1.07
N ASN A 38 -8.78 -0.01 0.90
CA ASN A 38 -10.02 -0.68 0.53
C ASN A 38 -10.33 -0.57 -0.96
N VAL A 39 -10.90 -1.63 -1.52
CA VAL A 39 -11.55 -1.65 -2.83
C VAL A 39 -12.92 -2.31 -2.65
N GLY A 40 -13.98 -1.52 -2.73
CA GLY A 40 -15.31 -1.99 -2.35
C GLY A 40 -15.35 -2.49 -0.90
N SER A 41 -15.84 -3.69 -0.69
CA SER A 41 -15.91 -4.37 0.62
C SER A 41 -14.66 -5.20 0.97
N VAL A 42 -13.57 -5.06 0.23
CA VAL A 42 -12.34 -5.81 0.47
C VAL A 42 -11.22 -4.87 0.91
N LEU A 43 -10.57 -5.18 2.02
CA LEU A 43 -9.36 -4.53 2.50
C LEU A 43 -8.14 -5.30 2.00
N TYR A 44 -7.22 -4.63 1.34
CA TYR A 44 -5.95 -5.19 0.87
C TYR A 44 -4.82 -4.73 1.78
N MET A 45 -4.12 -5.68 2.40
CA MET A 45 -3.00 -5.42 3.30
C MET A 45 -1.70 -5.92 2.68
N PHE A 46 -0.68 -5.06 2.65
CA PHE A 46 0.63 -5.40 2.10
C PHE A 46 1.76 -5.06 3.07
N GLY A 47 2.73 -5.96 3.15
CA GLY A 47 4.03 -5.71 3.74
C GLY A 47 4.03 -5.47 5.25
N GLY A 48 4.85 -4.53 5.68
CA GLY A 48 5.09 -4.23 7.09
C GLY A 48 6.34 -4.93 7.64
N HIS A 49 6.44 -4.99 8.97
CA HIS A 49 7.57 -5.59 9.67
C HIS A 49 7.09 -6.46 10.83
N SER A 50 7.55 -7.71 10.87
CA SER A 50 7.12 -8.70 11.88
C SER A 50 7.85 -8.58 13.23
N GLY A 51 8.76 -7.61 13.36
CA GLY A 51 9.72 -7.52 14.46
C GLY A 51 11.10 -8.06 14.08
N SER A 52 11.18 -8.99 13.11
CA SER A 52 12.44 -9.60 12.65
C SER A 52 12.75 -9.35 11.17
N LYS A 53 11.73 -9.27 10.31
CA LYS A 53 11.91 -9.12 8.86
C LYS A 53 10.91 -8.16 8.24
N HIS A 54 11.29 -7.54 7.12
CA HIS A 54 10.38 -6.82 6.24
C HIS A 54 9.56 -7.83 5.44
N LEU A 55 8.26 -7.58 5.33
CA LEU A 55 7.30 -8.49 4.71
C LEU A 55 6.91 -7.96 3.33
N ASN A 56 6.59 -8.86 2.40
CA ASN A 56 6.09 -8.55 1.06
C ASN A 56 4.90 -9.42 0.66
N ASP A 57 4.27 -10.06 1.65
CA ASP A 57 3.04 -10.81 1.46
C ASP A 57 1.85 -9.86 1.30
N LEU A 58 0.89 -10.31 0.51
CA LEU A 58 -0.38 -9.64 0.27
C LEU A 58 -1.51 -10.46 0.86
N HIS A 59 -2.37 -9.82 1.61
CA HIS A 59 -3.58 -10.42 2.16
C HIS A 59 -4.79 -9.56 1.81
N SER A 60 -5.93 -10.20 1.63
CA SER A 60 -7.22 -9.53 1.57
C SER A 60 -8.09 -9.93 2.75
N TYR A 61 -8.92 -8.99 3.19
CA TYR A 61 -9.97 -9.22 4.18
C TYR A 61 -11.31 -8.76 3.61
N ASN A 62 -12.23 -9.69 3.45
CA ASN A 62 -13.59 -9.37 3.05
C ASN A 62 -14.38 -8.99 4.30
N VAL A 63 -14.87 -7.74 4.35
CA VAL A 63 -15.56 -7.21 5.54
C VAL A 63 -16.96 -7.80 5.72
N GLU A 64 -17.60 -8.27 4.65
CA GLU A 64 -18.95 -8.86 4.69
C GLU A 64 -18.92 -10.28 5.26
N THR A 65 -17.90 -11.06 4.90
CA THR A 65 -17.74 -12.44 5.35
C THR A 65 -16.77 -12.61 6.50
N SER A 66 -16.11 -11.52 6.92
CA SER A 66 -15.06 -11.52 7.95
C SER A 66 -13.93 -12.51 7.67
N THR A 67 -13.56 -12.67 6.39
CA THR A 67 -12.63 -13.72 5.95
C THR A 67 -11.33 -13.14 5.42
N TRP A 68 -10.22 -13.63 5.97
CA TRP A 68 -8.88 -13.41 5.45
C TRP A 68 -8.50 -14.41 4.35
N THR A 69 -7.80 -13.92 3.34
CA THR A 69 -7.21 -14.74 2.28
C THR A 69 -5.82 -14.20 1.96
N GLN A 70 -4.80 -15.05 1.98
CA GLN A 70 -3.51 -14.70 1.39
C GLN A 70 -3.63 -14.75 -0.12
N ILE A 71 -3.16 -13.70 -0.80
CA ILE A 71 -3.28 -13.58 -2.25
C ILE A 71 -1.96 -13.98 -2.90
N ASP A 72 -2.04 -14.97 -3.78
CA ASP A 72 -0.94 -15.28 -4.68
C ASP A 72 -0.90 -14.26 -5.82
N THR A 73 0.27 -13.74 -6.08
CA THR A 73 0.49 -12.70 -7.09
C THR A 73 1.47 -13.17 -8.14
N CYS A 74 1.35 -12.62 -9.35
CA CYS A 74 2.32 -12.83 -10.42
C CYS A 74 3.05 -11.51 -10.77
N GLY A 75 4.01 -11.58 -11.69
CA GLY A 75 4.90 -10.46 -11.96
C GLY A 75 5.97 -10.24 -10.87
N PRO A 76 6.84 -9.26 -11.04
CA PRO A 76 7.91 -8.95 -10.09
C PRO A 76 7.37 -8.21 -8.86
N PRO A 77 7.26 -8.85 -7.68
CA PRO A 77 6.71 -8.19 -6.50
C PRO A 77 7.69 -7.14 -5.94
N PRO A 78 7.19 -6.14 -5.20
CA PRO A 78 8.04 -5.26 -4.41
C PRO A 78 8.88 -6.06 -3.39
N PRO A 79 10.04 -5.55 -2.97
CA PRO A 79 10.74 -6.10 -1.81
C PRO A 79 9.87 -5.99 -0.56
N GLY A 80 10.27 -6.63 0.53
CA GLY A 80 9.62 -6.42 1.81
C GLY A 80 9.73 -4.95 2.23
N LEU A 81 8.59 -4.27 2.41
CA LEU A 81 8.51 -2.83 2.68
C LEU A 81 7.76 -2.54 3.97
N ARG A 82 8.24 -1.55 4.72
CA ARG A 82 7.50 -0.95 5.85
C ARG A 82 7.41 0.56 5.72
N GLY A 83 6.32 1.14 6.22
CA GLY A 83 6.11 2.59 6.20
C GLY A 83 5.95 3.18 4.79
N HIS A 84 5.56 2.36 3.83
CA HIS A 84 5.07 2.75 2.52
C HIS A 84 3.59 3.15 2.61
N THR A 85 3.07 3.74 1.55
CA THR A 85 1.63 4.02 1.40
C THR A 85 1.04 3.17 0.28
N ALA A 86 -0.27 2.89 0.37
CA ALA A 86 -1.05 2.23 -0.66
C ALA A 86 -2.33 3.03 -0.93
N SER A 87 -2.68 3.20 -2.21
CA SER A 87 -3.87 3.93 -2.65
C SER A 87 -4.54 3.19 -3.79
N ALA A 88 -5.83 2.92 -3.65
CA ALA A 88 -6.62 2.26 -4.68
C ALA A 88 -7.13 3.29 -5.70
N ILE A 89 -6.96 3.00 -6.99
CA ILE A 89 -7.40 3.81 -8.12
C ILE A 89 -7.89 2.87 -9.21
N GLY A 90 -9.19 2.88 -9.47
CA GLY A 90 -9.80 1.90 -10.38
C GLY A 90 -9.58 0.46 -9.91
N SER A 91 -9.14 -0.41 -10.81
CA SER A 91 -8.77 -1.81 -10.51
C SER A 91 -7.30 -1.98 -10.08
N LYS A 92 -6.59 -0.89 -9.77
CA LYS A 92 -5.18 -0.96 -9.36
C LYS A 92 -4.96 -0.38 -7.97
N ILE A 93 -3.96 -0.94 -7.27
CA ILE A 93 -3.44 -0.37 -6.03
C ILE A 93 -2.03 0.16 -6.32
N PHE A 94 -1.80 1.43 -5.99
CA PHE A 94 -0.53 2.12 -6.14
C PHE A 94 0.19 2.15 -4.79
N PHE A 95 1.41 1.64 -4.76
CA PHE A 95 2.27 1.64 -3.59
C PHE A 95 3.45 2.58 -3.82
N PHE A 96 3.76 3.42 -2.84
CA PHE A 96 4.89 4.33 -2.95
C PHE A 96 5.78 4.27 -1.71
N GLY A 97 7.09 4.33 -1.95
CA GLY A 97 8.09 4.51 -0.91
C GLY A 97 8.26 3.30 0.00
N GLY A 98 8.58 3.57 1.26
CA GLY A 98 8.85 2.56 2.28
C GLY A 98 10.34 2.29 2.46
N TYR A 99 10.65 1.47 3.47
CA TYR A 99 11.99 1.03 3.83
C TYR A 99 12.09 -0.50 3.76
N ASP A 100 13.08 -1.01 3.04
CA ASP A 100 13.29 -2.44 2.77
C ASP A 100 14.37 -3.08 3.67
N GLY A 101 14.93 -2.31 4.60
CA GLY A 101 16.06 -2.74 5.44
C GLY A 101 17.40 -2.23 4.93
N ARG A 102 17.51 -1.79 3.67
CA ARG A 102 18.71 -1.25 3.04
C ARG A 102 18.59 0.24 2.74
N GLY A 103 17.45 0.65 2.22
CA GLY A 103 17.21 2.03 1.81
C GLY A 103 15.73 2.40 1.81
N ARG A 104 15.47 3.70 1.66
CA ARG A 104 14.12 4.24 1.43
C ARG A 104 13.87 4.26 -0.06
N SER A 105 12.77 3.63 -0.46
CA SER A 105 12.37 3.55 -1.86
C SER A 105 11.75 4.86 -2.34
N SER A 106 12.06 5.26 -3.56
CA SER A 106 11.32 6.27 -4.34
C SER A 106 10.46 5.64 -5.44
N MET A 107 10.40 4.31 -5.48
CA MET A 107 9.69 3.58 -6.52
C MET A 107 8.19 3.59 -6.29
N VAL A 108 7.46 3.58 -7.41
CA VAL A 108 6.03 3.24 -7.45
C VAL A 108 5.91 1.80 -7.93
N PHE A 109 5.12 1.03 -7.22
CA PHE A 109 4.69 -0.29 -7.63
C PHE A 109 3.17 -0.25 -7.81
N THR A 110 2.65 -1.00 -8.75
CA THR A 110 1.21 -1.16 -8.91
C THR A 110 0.85 -2.63 -8.85
N LEU A 111 -0.28 -2.92 -8.23
CA LEU A 111 -0.93 -4.21 -8.26
C LEU A 111 -2.20 -4.07 -9.08
N ASN A 112 -2.28 -4.78 -10.19
CA ASN A 112 -3.52 -4.93 -10.96
C ASN A 112 -4.36 -6.04 -10.30
N LEU A 113 -5.55 -5.69 -9.85
CA LEU A 113 -6.44 -6.62 -9.14
C LEU A 113 -7.16 -7.60 -10.06
N ASP A 114 -7.29 -7.30 -11.35
CA ASP A 114 -7.96 -8.20 -12.31
C ASP A 114 -7.17 -9.49 -12.53
N GLY A 115 -5.84 -9.44 -12.38
CA GLY A 115 -4.95 -10.61 -12.51
C GLY A 115 -4.05 -10.85 -11.32
N ASN A 116 -4.16 -10.07 -10.24
CA ASN A 116 -3.23 -10.05 -9.11
C ASN A 116 -1.77 -9.90 -9.57
N GLU A 117 -1.54 -9.03 -10.55
CA GLU A 117 -0.25 -8.87 -11.20
C GLU A 117 0.47 -7.60 -10.74
N TRP A 118 1.74 -7.76 -10.33
CA TRP A 118 2.63 -6.65 -10.00
C TRP A 118 3.21 -6.03 -11.26
N GLU A 119 3.14 -4.72 -11.34
CA GLU A 119 3.71 -3.91 -12.40
C GLU A 119 4.63 -2.84 -11.79
N HIS A 120 5.65 -2.42 -12.56
CA HIS A 120 6.56 -1.34 -12.20
C HIS A 120 6.44 -0.23 -13.25
N PRO A 121 5.55 0.73 -13.08
CA PRO A 121 5.39 1.81 -14.04
C PRO A 121 6.67 2.63 -14.11
N LYS A 122 7.16 2.87 -15.33
CA LYS A 122 8.26 3.82 -15.54
C LYS A 122 7.70 5.23 -15.45
N LEU A 123 8.08 5.93 -14.40
CA LEU A 123 7.72 7.32 -14.22
C LEU A 123 8.72 8.19 -14.97
N ALA A 124 8.27 8.94 -15.96
CA ALA A 124 9.04 10.03 -16.56
C ALA A 124 8.86 11.27 -15.67
N MET A 125 9.60 11.35 -14.57
CA MET A 125 9.52 12.50 -13.66
C MET A 125 10.90 13.13 -13.53
N GLU A 126 11.03 14.37 -14.00
CA GLU A 126 12.21 15.19 -13.74
C GLU A 126 12.33 15.54 -12.25
N ASP A 127 11.18 15.60 -11.54
CA ASP A 127 11.07 15.95 -10.12
C ASP A 127 10.47 14.81 -9.28
N ALA A 128 10.98 13.59 -9.44
CA ALA A 128 10.50 12.46 -8.63
C ALA A 128 10.80 12.70 -7.14
N PRO A 129 9.86 12.40 -6.22
CA PRO A 129 10.11 12.54 -4.80
C PRO A 129 11.27 11.64 -4.36
N ALA A 130 12.13 12.15 -3.48
CA ALA A 130 13.18 11.37 -2.86
C ALA A 130 12.61 10.14 -2.14
N GLY A 131 13.41 9.07 -2.06
CA GLY A 131 13.06 7.86 -1.33
C GLY A 131 12.68 8.18 0.13
N ARG A 132 11.52 7.71 0.57
CA ARG A 132 10.95 8.06 1.88
C ARG A 132 10.12 6.97 2.50
N GLN A 133 9.98 7.01 3.81
CA GLN A 133 9.04 6.19 4.58
C GLN A 133 8.21 7.08 5.52
N ARG A 134 7.11 6.54 6.06
CA ARG A 134 6.23 7.23 7.04
C ARG A 134 5.68 8.57 6.52
N HIS A 135 5.58 8.69 5.22
CA HIS A 135 4.85 9.76 4.55
C HIS A 135 3.35 9.45 4.55
N THR A 136 2.56 10.42 4.17
CA THR A 136 1.13 10.24 3.91
C THR A 136 0.87 10.34 2.42
N ALA A 137 -0.06 9.54 1.91
CA ALA A 137 -0.58 9.68 0.56
C ALA A 137 -2.09 9.79 0.59
N CYS A 138 -2.64 10.65 -0.28
CA CYS A 138 -4.07 10.87 -0.40
C CYS A 138 -4.44 11.02 -1.87
N LEU A 139 -5.44 10.24 -2.30
CA LEU A 139 -6.02 10.39 -3.63
C LEU A 139 -6.99 11.57 -3.65
N VAL A 140 -6.79 12.50 -4.57
CA VAL A 140 -7.70 13.64 -4.81
C VAL A 140 -8.28 13.52 -6.22
N GLY A 141 -9.60 13.49 -6.29
CA GLY A 141 -10.30 13.11 -7.51
C GLY A 141 -10.02 11.66 -7.90
N SER A 142 -9.97 11.37 -9.20
CA SER A 142 -9.77 10.00 -9.70
C SER A 142 -8.34 9.67 -10.16
N LYS A 143 -7.44 10.69 -10.22
CA LYS A 143 -6.15 10.52 -10.92
C LYS A 143 -4.93 11.14 -10.22
N ARG A 144 -5.10 11.93 -9.18
CA ARG A 144 -4.00 12.65 -8.54
C ARG A 144 -3.70 12.12 -7.15
N LEU A 145 -2.55 11.50 -7.01
CA LEU A 145 -2.05 11.01 -5.73
C LEU A 145 -1.07 12.03 -5.14
N TYR A 146 -1.47 12.64 -4.03
CA TYR A 146 -0.65 13.57 -3.27
C TYR A 146 0.18 12.80 -2.26
N ILE A 147 1.49 13.08 -2.24
CA ILE A 147 2.47 12.48 -1.32
C ILE A 147 3.02 13.60 -0.47
N LEU A 148 2.90 13.48 0.85
CA LEU A 148 3.24 14.54 1.80
C LEU A 148 4.26 14.06 2.82
N GLY A 149 5.35 14.80 2.94
CA GLY A 149 6.35 14.66 3.99
C GLY A 149 7.00 13.29 4.08
N GLY A 150 7.23 12.81 5.29
CA GLY A 150 7.90 11.55 5.58
C GLY A 150 9.34 11.72 6.04
N PHE A 151 10.13 10.63 6.01
CA PHE A 151 11.52 10.59 6.43
C PHE A 151 12.40 9.94 5.37
N ASP A 152 13.45 10.65 4.91
CA ASP A 152 14.34 10.18 3.85
C ASP A 152 15.55 9.37 4.35
N GLY A 153 15.69 9.28 5.67
CA GLY A 153 16.83 8.62 6.33
C GLY A 153 17.77 9.58 7.03
N TYR A 154 17.70 10.85 6.67
CA TYR A 154 18.52 11.91 7.24
C TYR A 154 17.68 12.97 7.95
N LYS A 155 16.54 13.34 7.34
CA LYS A 155 15.67 14.40 7.86
C LYS A 155 14.18 14.07 7.64
N TRP A 156 13.35 14.69 8.43
CA TRP A 156 11.91 14.76 8.18
C TRP A 156 11.64 15.75 7.05
N LEU A 157 10.77 15.36 6.13
CA LEU A 157 10.41 16.13 4.95
C LEU A 157 9.11 16.89 5.21
N ASN A 158 8.96 18.04 4.55
CA ASN A 158 7.75 18.88 4.60
C ASN A 158 7.27 19.28 3.19
N ASP A 159 7.73 18.55 2.19
CA ASP A 159 7.38 18.73 0.79
C ASP A 159 6.03 18.07 0.43
N ILE A 160 5.48 18.49 -0.70
CA ILE A 160 4.30 17.91 -1.31
C ILE A 160 4.64 17.58 -2.76
N HIS A 161 4.39 16.35 -3.16
CA HIS A 161 4.50 15.90 -4.53
C HIS A 161 3.15 15.38 -5.03
N VAL A 162 2.92 15.51 -6.33
CA VAL A 162 1.70 15.01 -6.98
C VAL A 162 2.11 14.03 -8.06
N LEU A 163 1.59 12.80 -7.97
CA LEU A 163 1.65 11.82 -9.04
C LEU A 163 0.33 11.83 -9.80
N ASP A 164 0.34 12.22 -11.07
CA ASP A 164 -0.82 12.08 -11.95
C ASP A 164 -0.80 10.69 -12.59
N VAL A 165 -1.66 9.81 -12.09
CA VAL A 165 -1.72 8.41 -12.56
C VAL A 165 -2.41 8.28 -13.90
N GLY A 166 -3.14 9.30 -14.38
CA GLY A 166 -3.73 9.32 -15.72
C GLY A 166 -2.67 9.29 -16.81
N LEU A 167 -1.53 9.93 -16.58
CA LEU A 167 -0.41 9.92 -17.51
C LEU A 167 0.29 8.56 -17.64
N LEU A 168 0.17 7.70 -16.61
CA LEU A 168 0.74 6.35 -16.64
C LEU A 168 -0.07 5.40 -17.52
N GLU A 169 -1.39 5.60 -17.61
CA GLU A 169 -2.28 4.80 -18.46
C GLU A 169 -2.09 5.15 -19.94
N GLU A 170 -1.89 6.42 -20.27
CA GLU A 170 -1.66 6.88 -21.64
C GLU A 170 -0.32 6.41 -22.21
N SER A 171 0.73 6.36 -21.39
CA SER A 171 2.04 5.85 -21.83
C SER A 171 2.05 4.33 -22.09
N ALA A 172 1.18 3.57 -21.43
CA ALA A 172 1.02 2.13 -21.66
C ALA A 172 0.28 1.83 -22.97
N LEU A 173 -0.57 2.72 -23.45
CA LEU A 173 -1.31 2.58 -24.71
C LEU A 173 -0.43 2.87 -25.94
N THR A 174 0.55 3.78 -25.83
CA THR A 174 1.45 4.15 -26.92
C THR A 174 2.55 3.13 -27.20
N THR A 175 2.81 2.20 -26.28
CA THR A 175 3.82 1.13 -26.49
C THR A 175 3.25 -0.17 -27.06
N LYS A 176 1.95 -0.24 -27.35
CA LYS A 176 1.27 -1.41 -27.93
C LYS A 176 0.89 -1.25 -29.44
N SER A 177 1.39 -0.21 -30.11
CA SER A 177 1.20 0.03 -31.54
C SER A 177 2.42 -0.38 -32.36
#